data_529ddd37d1d2e69d090ebf4f1eba0f6b
#
_entry.id   529ddd37d1d2e69d090ebf4f1eba0f6b
#
_cell.length_a   1.000
_cell.length_b   1.000
_cell.length_c   1.000
_cell.angle_alpha   90.00
_cell.angle_beta   90.00
_cell.angle_gamma   90.00
#
_symmetry.space_group_name_H-M   'P 1'
#
loop_
_entity.id
_entity.type
_entity.pdbx_description
1 polymer ?
#
loop_
_entity_poly.entity_id
_entity_poly.type
_entity_poly.pdbx_seq_one_letter_code
_entity_poly.pdbx_strand_id
1 'polypeptide(L)'
;MTADLRAACDGWVDVAVLDDAALDRAIRDRGIDVLVELNGHTGGNRLPALDRKPAPVIATAIGYPNTTGHPCIDWRFVDAVTDPPGTEARCTERLVRLDPCFLCYAPPADAPEPAMPGEDAPPTFGSFNEAKKLQSETIALWAPVLHAVPESRLAIKARSAAEPAVRASILARFGAAGIDAGRIDILPFAADTRGHLAQYARVHVALDPTPYNGTTTTCEALWMGVPVVTLEGDRHAARVGTSLLRTAGLGELVAPDAAAFTRIAAGLVRDRERLVRMRSGLRGTLAASPLTDAPAYGRRFHDALRACWREWCARSRA
;
A
#
# COMPACT_ATOMS: atom_id res chain seq x y z
N MET A 1 7.36 -7.76 15.89
CA MET A 1 7.63 -6.53 15.11
C MET A 1 8.32 -5.43 15.94
N THR A 2 7.74 -4.86 17.01
CA THR A 2 8.44 -3.80 17.80
C THR A 2 9.77 -4.28 18.39
N ALA A 3 9.82 -5.49 18.92
CA ALA A 3 11.05 -6.08 19.44
C ALA A 3 12.12 -6.25 18.37
N ASP A 4 11.73 -6.67 17.16
CA ASP A 4 12.65 -6.88 16.04
C ASP A 4 13.22 -5.53 15.54
N LEU A 5 12.38 -4.49 15.43
CA LEU A 5 12.82 -3.15 15.09
C LEU A 5 13.79 -2.59 16.14
N ARG A 6 13.49 -2.79 17.43
CA ARG A 6 14.37 -2.36 18.53
C ARG A 6 15.72 -3.06 18.47
N ALA A 7 15.74 -4.35 18.13
CA ALA A 7 16.98 -5.12 18.01
C ALA A 7 17.80 -4.74 16.77
N ALA A 8 17.17 -4.15 15.75
CA ALA A 8 17.84 -3.72 14.52
C ALA A 8 18.38 -2.28 14.57
N CYS A 9 18.13 -1.54 15.67
CA CYS A 9 18.57 -0.16 15.82
C CYS A 9 19.71 -0.06 16.86
N ASP A 10 20.66 0.87 16.63
CA ASP A 10 21.74 1.18 17.58
C ASP A 10 21.22 1.84 18.87
N GLY A 11 20.07 2.48 18.82
CA GLY A 11 19.40 3.10 19.94
C GLY A 11 17.90 3.13 19.80
N TRP A 12 17.20 3.11 20.94
CA TRP A 12 15.73 3.17 20.99
C TRP A 12 15.27 4.11 22.10
N VAL A 13 14.32 4.98 21.78
CA VAL A 13 13.67 5.86 22.75
C VAL A 13 12.16 5.72 22.61
N ASP A 14 11.50 5.42 23.71
CA ASP A 14 10.05 5.45 23.75
C ASP A 14 9.58 6.90 23.95
N VAL A 15 8.91 7.42 22.94
CA VAL A 15 8.42 8.81 22.90
C VAL A 15 6.89 8.90 22.97
N ALA A 16 6.20 7.77 23.19
CA ALA A 16 4.74 7.71 23.14
C ALA A 16 4.06 8.64 24.14
N VAL A 17 4.69 8.84 25.32
CA VAL A 17 4.16 9.68 26.40
C VAL A 17 4.69 11.13 26.42
N LEU A 18 5.61 11.46 25.51
CA LEU A 18 6.17 12.80 25.41
C LEU A 18 5.18 13.75 24.72
N ASP A 19 5.04 14.97 25.23
CA ASP A 19 4.43 16.05 24.46
C ASP A 19 5.35 16.51 23.31
N ASP A 20 4.84 17.38 22.42
CA ASP A 20 5.59 17.79 21.23
C ASP A 20 6.84 18.61 21.57
N ALA A 21 6.81 19.38 22.67
CA ALA A 21 7.97 20.13 23.12
C ALA A 21 9.06 19.21 23.73
N ALA A 22 8.65 18.17 24.45
CA ALA A 22 9.58 17.18 24.99
C ALA A 22 10.17 16.31 23.88
N LEU A 23 9.39 16.00 22.85
CA LEU A 23 9.87 15.28 21.68
C LEU A 23 10.89 16.10 20.88
N ASP A 24 10.62 17.40 20.63
CA ASP A 24 11.58 18.32 20.00
C ASP A 24 12.91 18.33 20.78
N ARG A 25 12.87 18.51 22.10
CA ARG A 25 14.07 18.45 22.95
C ARG A 25 14.80 17.10 22.84
N ALA A 26 14.05 16.01 22.93
CA ALA A 26 14.64 14.67 22.86
C ALA A 26 15.37 14.37 21.56
N ILE A 27 14.92 14.94 20.43
CA ILE A 27 15.59 14.84 19.13
C ILE A 27 16.86 15.69 19.11
N ARG A 28 16.78 16.97 19.56
CA ARG A 28 17.92 17.89 19.61
C ARG A 28 19.04 17.42 20.51
N ASP A 29 18.71 16.95 21.72
CA ASP A 29 19.68 16.50 22.73
C ASP A 29 20.50 15.29 22.23
N ARG A 30 19.97 14.56 21.23
CA ARG A 30 20.68 13.45 20.58
C ARG A 30 21.49 13.82 19.37
N GLY A 31 21.48 15.10 18.98
CA GLY A 31 22.22 15.57 17.82
C GLY A 31 21.84 14.87 16.52
N ILE A 32 20.54 14.64 16.29
CA ILE A 32 20.05 13.96 15.09
C ILE A 32 20.26 14.85 13.86
N ASP A 33 21.06 14.41 12.92
CA ASP A 33 21.37 15.11 11.68
C ASP A 33 20.23 14.97 10.65
N VAL A 34 19.69 13.76 10.52
CA VAL A 34 18.62 13.42 9.56
C VAL A 34 17.49 12.71 10.30
N LEU A 35 16.33 13.32 10.32
CA LEU A 35 15.10 12.75 10.87
C LEU A 35 14.23 12.22 9.74
N VAL A 36 13.79 10.96 9.84
CA VAL A 36 12.82 10.37 8.90
C VAL A 36 11.48 10.21 9.60
N GLU A 37 10.49 10.96 9.17
CA GLU A 37 9.10 10.89 9.60
C GLU A 37 8.38 9.82 8.78
N LEU A 38 7.69 8.87 9.43
CA LEU A 38 7.10 7.71 8.75
C LEU A 38 5.57 7.67 8.78
N ASN A 39 4.92 8.66 9.39
CA ASN A 39 3.49 8.58 9.71
C ASN A 39 2.62 9.55 8.88
N GLY A 40 3.17 10.71 8.50
CA GLY A 40 2.42 11.77 7.84
C GLY A 40 1.15 12.12 8.63
N HIS A 41 0.02 12.31 7.94
CA HIS A 41 -1.26 12.62 8.55
C HIS A 41 -2.06 11.39 9.03
N THR A 42 -1.41 10.24 9.23
CA THR A 42 -2.12 9.08 9.80
C THR A 42 -2.38 9.27 11.30
N GLY A 43 -3.30 8.50 11.86
CA GLY A 43 -3.67 8.63 13.27
C GLY A 43 -2.47 8.47 14.21
N GLY A 44 -2.38 9.35 15.22
CA GLY A 44 -1.27 9.36 16.18
C GLY A 44 0.02 9.98 15.63
N ASN A 45 -0.04 10.74 14.52
CA ASN A 45 1.12 11.44 13.97
C ASN A 45 1.66 12.52 14.95
N ARG A 46 2.90 12.91 14.71
CA ARG A 46 3.63 13.89 15.53
C ARG A 46 4.16 15.06 14.67
N LEU A 47 3.47 15.38 13.56
CA LEU A 47 3.84 16.50 12.70
C LEU A 47 3.98 17.83 13.45
N PRO A 48 3.13 18.19 14.44
CA PRO A 48 3.31 19.43 15.21
C PRO A 48 4.65 19.50 15.96
N ALA A 49 5.24 18.38 16.34
CA ALA A 49 6.58 18.38 16.97
C ALA A 49 7.68 18.84 15.99
N LEU A 50 7.42 18.82 14.67
CA LEU A 50 8.37 19.22 13.64
C LEU A 50 8.36 20.72 13.34
N ASP A 51 7.37 21.49 13.85
CA ASP A 51 7.23 22.93 13.61
C ASP A 51 8.50 23.72 13.98
N ARG A 52 9.25 23.24 14.96
CA ARG A 52 10.49 23.85 15.45
C ARG A 52 11.74 23.39 14.71
N LYS A 53 11.58 22.57 13.65
CA LYS A 53 12.72 22.00 12.90
C LYS A 53 13.74 21.33 13.82
N PRO A 54 13.41 20.20 14.50
CA PRO A 54 14.27 19.57 15.50
C PRO A 54 15.55 18.95 14.95
N ALA A 55 15.63 18.73 13.64
CA ALA A 55 16.82 18.22 12.95
C ALA A 55 17.15 19.08 11.73
N PRO A 56 18.43 19.16 11.32
CA PRO A 56 18.86 19.89 10.14
C PRO A 56 18.13 19.45 8.87
N VAL A 57 18.03 18.13 8.66
CA VAL A 57 17.31 17.52 7.54
C VAL A 57 16.12 16.73 8.07
N ILE A 58 14.94 17.00 7.56
CA ILE A 58 13.73 16.22 7.87
C ILE A 58 13.18 15.68 6.55
N ALA A 59 12.98 14.37 6.50
CA ALA A 59 12.38 13.67 5.37
C ALA A 59 11.14 12.90 5.78
N THR A 60 10.18 12.72 4.87
CA THR A 60 9.04 11.81 5.06
C THR A 60 9.11 10.63 4.09
N ALA A 61 8.70 9.45 4.54
CA ALA A 61 8.75 8.22 3.74
C ALA A 61 7.61 7.25 4.11
N ILE A 62 7.22 6.42 3.15
CA ILE A 62 6.41 5.19 3.26
C ILE A 62 4.98 5.40 3.80
N GLY A 63 4.80 5.93 5.01
CA GLY A 63 3.54 5.75 5.78
C GLY A 63 2.36 6.57 5.29
N TYR A 64 2.59 7.70 4.61
CA TYR A 64 1.53 8.57 4.11
C TYR A 64 1.66 8.80 2.60
N PRO A 65 0.65 8.39 1.80
CA PRO A 65 0.78 8.36 0.35
C PRO A 65 0.45 9.71 -0.32
N ASN A 66 0.88 10.80 0.26
CA ASN A 66 0.73 12.15 -0.29
C ASN A 66 1.78 13.10 0.29
N THR A 67 1.84 14.36 -0.21
CA THR A 67 2.56 15.45 0.46
C THR A 67 2.02 15.65 1.87
N THR A 68 2.89 15.96 2.81
CA THR A 68 2.48 16.31 4.17
C THR A 68 1.97 17.76 4.25
N GLY A 69 2.35 18.60 3.28
CA GLY A 69 2.07 20.04 3.33
C GLY A 69 2.85 20.77 4.43
N HIS A 70 3.79 20.08 5.11
CA HIS A 70 4.49 20.61 6.27
C HIS A 70 5.76 21.36 5.86
N PRO A 71 5.89 22.65 6.20
CA PRO A 71 6.99 23.51 5.71
C PRO A 71 8.38 23.12 6.24
N CYS A 72 8.44 22.39 7.36
CA CYS A 72 9.69 21.93 7.95
C CYS A 72 10.19 20.59 7.43
N ILE A 73 9.40 19.89 6.60
CA ILE A 73 9.84 18.65 5.96
C ILE A 73 10.47 18.99 4.62
N ASP A 74 11.77 18.70 4.47
CA ASP A 74 12.56 19.08 3.31
C ASP A 74 12.35 18.15 2.12
N TRP A 75 12.22 16.84 2.40
CA TRP A 75 12.28 15.77 1.41
C TRP A 75 11.16 14.77 1.58
N ARG A 76 10.66 14.27 0.45
CA ARG A 76 9.73 13.14 0.42
C ARG A 76 10.26 12.04 -0.47
N PHE A 77 10.36 10.81 0.07
CA PHE A 77 10.80 9.64 -0.67
C PHE A 77 9.62 9.01 -1.43
N VAL A 78 9.79 8.90 -2.73
CA VAL A 78 8.79 8.42 -3.70
C VAL A 78 9.49 7.54 -4.75
N ASP A 79 8.81 7.12 -5.81
CA ASP A 79 9.44 6.58 -7.01
C ASP A 79 8.92 7.27 -8.29
N ALA A 80 9.54 6.96 -9.44
CA ALA A 80 9.17 7.59 -10.70
C ALA A 80 7.79 7.16 -11.23
N VAL A 81 7.22 6.09 -10.71
CA VAL A 81 5.88 5.61 -11.07
C VAL A 81 4.82 6.30 -10.22
N THR A 82 5.00 6.37 -8.91
CA THR A 82 4.06 7.05 -8.00
C THR A 82 4.04 8.55 -8.22
N ASP A 83 5.21 9.15 -8.42
CA ASP A 83 5.38 10.59 -8.61
C ASP A 83 6.27 10.86 -9.84
N PRO A 84 5.72 10.76 -11.06
CA PRO A 84 6.47 11.05 -12.27
C PRO A 84 6.94 12.52 -12.33
N PRO A 85 7.90 12.86 -13.20
CA PRO A 85 8.31 14.24 -13.42
C PRO A 85 7.12 15.17 -13.65
N GLY A 86 7.14 16.34 -12.98
CA GLY A 86 6.04 17.32 -13.00
C GLY A 86 5.09 17.23 -11.80
N THR A 87 5.20 16.21 -10.94
CA THR A 87 4.40 16.13 -9.69
C THR A 87 4.96 17.02 -8.58
N GLU A 88 6.17 17.53 -8.72
CA GLU A 88 6.82 18.43 -7.77
C GLU A 88 5.96 19.65 -7.42
N ALA A 89 5.22 20.18 -8.39
CA ALA A 89 4.33 21.32 -8.20
C ALA A 89 3.16 21.06 -7.22
N ARG A 90 2.92 19.79 -6.87
CA ARG A 90 1.84 19.37 -5.96
C ARG A 90 2.35 19.02 -4.56
N CYS A 91 3.66 19.17 -4.32
CA CYS A 91 4.30 18.81 -3.05
C CYS A 91 4.98 20.02 -2.44
N THR A 92 4.94 20.13 -1.12
CA THR A 92 5.75 21.11 -0.39
C THR A 92 7.19 20.64 -0.23
N GLU A 93 7.36 19.33 -0.11
CA GLU A 93 8.65 18.67 0.00
C GLU A 93 9.31 18.51 -1.37
N ARG A 94 10.63 18.47 -1.40
CA ARG A 94 11.40 18.07 -2.56
C ARG A 94 11.34 16.55 -2.72
N LEU A 95 11.11 16.07 -3.93
CA LEU A 95 10.94 14.64 -4.19
C LEU A 95 12.29 13.95 -4.40
N VAL A 96 12.49 12.83 -3.70
CA VAL A 96 13.61 11.89 -3.91
C VAL A 96 13.01 10.59 -4.46
N ARG A 97 13.33 10.29 -5.71
CA ARG A 97 12.83 9.07 -6.36
C ARG A 97 13.77 7.90 -6.09
N LEU A 98 13.24 6.88 -5.43
CA LEU A 98 13.92 5.61 -5.18
C LEU A 98 13.49 4.60 -6.26
N ASP A 99 14.35 4.39 -7.23
CA ASP A 99 14.07 3.40 -8.26
C ASP A 99 14.47 1.97 -7.79
N PRO A 100 13.72 0.96 -8.19
CA PRO A 100 12.50 0.96 -9.01
C PRO A 100 11.21 1.15 -8.21
N CYS A 101 11.28 1.18 -6.87
CA CYS A 101 10.12 1.36 -6.00
C CYS A 101 10.48 2.11 -4.71
N PHE A 102 9.55 2.94 -4.25
CA PHE A 102 9.69 3.72 -3.01
C PHE A 102 9.62 2.88 -1.74
N LEU A 103 9.21 1.63 -1.82
CA LEU A 103 9.10 0.72 -0.67
C LEU A 103 9.74 -0.65 -0.95
N CYS A 104 9.92 -1.40 0.13
CA CYS A 104 10.30 -2.81 0.12
C CYS A 104 9.32 -3.61 0.98
N TYR A 105 8.99 -4.82 0.56
CA TYR A 105 8.08 -5.72 1.27
C TYR A 105 8.86 -6.90 1.87
N ALA A 106 8.73 -7.10 3.17
CA ALA A 106 9.22 -8.27 3.88
C ALA A 106 8.03 -9.21 4.18
N PRO A 107 7.89 -10.32 3.43
CA PRO A 107 6.79 -11.24 3.69
C PRO A 107 6.98 -11.94 5.05
N PRO A 108 5.87 -12.26 5.78
CA PRO A 108 5.95 -13.02 7.01
C PRO A 108 6.59 -14.40 6.80
N ALA A 109 7.54 -14.77 7.66
CA ALA A 109 8.26 -16.04 7.56
C ALA A 109 7.34 -17.28 7.71
N ASP A 110 6.22 -17.12 8.43
CA ASP A 110 5.21 -18.14 8.69
C ASP A 110 4.00 -18.07 7.74
N ALA A 111 4.13 -17.33 6.62
CA ALA A 111 3.06 -17.25 5.63
C ALA A 111 2.66 -18.63 5.12
N PRO A 112 1.36 -18.96 5.08
CA PRO A 112 0.91 -20.26 4.56
C PRO A 112 1.21 -20.39 3.06
N GLU A 113 1.17 -21.64 2.56
CA GLU A 113 1.29 -21.86 1.13
C GLU A 113 0.10 -21.25 0.37
N PRO A 114 0.34 -20.67 -0.84
CA PRO A 114 -0.74 -20.17 -1.67
C PRO A 114 -1.73 -21.29 -2.02
N ALA A 115 -3.01 -20.99 -1.89
CA ALA A 115 -4.07 -21.91 -2.25
C ALA A 115 -5.13 -21.20 -3.12
N MET A 116 -5.81 -21.98 -3.96
CA MET A 116 -6.92 -21.49 -4.81
C MET A 116 -8.27 -21.92 -4.24
N PRO A 117 -9.35 -21.18 -4.54
CA PRO A 117 -10.70 -21.70 -4.39
C PRO A 117 -10.90 -23.00 -5.16
N GLY A 118 -11.78 -23.87 -4.65
CA GLY A 118 -12.09 -25.14 -5.30
C GLY A 118 -12.58 -24.99 -6.75
N GLU A 119 -12.56 -26.07 -7.51
CA GLU A 119 -12.91 -26.02 -8.95
C GLU A 119 -14.35 -25.55 -9.20
N ASP A 120 -15.26 -25.97 -8.34
CA ASP A 120 -16.69 -25.64 -8.43
C ASP A 120 -17.04 -24.32 -7.73
N ALA A 121 -16.06 -23.63 -7.13
CA ALA A 121 -16.31 -22.36 -6.46
C ALA A 121 -16.62 -21.26 -7.49
N PRO A 122 -17.64 -20.44 -7.25
CA PRO A 122 -17.95 -19.32 -8.14
C PRO A 122 -16.76 -18.36 -8.23
N PRO A 123 -16.55 -17.71 -9.38
CA PRO A 123 -15.53 -16.68 -9.52
C PRO A 123 -15.64 -15.67 -8.38
N THR A 124 -14.57 -15.49 -7.61
CA THR A 124 -14.59 -14.61 -6.45
C THR A 124 -13.53 -13.53 -6.60
N PHE A 125 -13.99 -12.30 -6.75
CA PHE A 125 -13.15 -11.13 -6.60
C PHE A 125 -12.97 -10.82 -5.11
N GLY A 126 -11.88 -10.10 -4.75
CA GLY A 126 -11.67 -9.79 -3.35
C GLY A 126 -10.90 -8.49 -3.11
N SER A 127 -11.11 -7.93 -1.92
CA SER A 127 -10.31 -6.82 -1.42
C SER A 127 -10.20 -6.89 0.10
N PHE A 128 -8.96 -6.89 0.61
CA PHE A 128 -8.67 -6.93 2.05
C PHE A 128 -8.24 -5.55 2.56
N ASN A 129 -8.67 -4.52 1.84
CA ASN A 129 -8.42 -3.13 2.21
C ASN A 129 -9.43 -2.62 3.25
N GLU A 130 -9.01 -1.63 4.05
CA GLU A 130 -9.89 -0.98 5.03
C GLU A 130 -11.12 -0.35 4.35
N ALA A 131 -12.27 -0.41 5.03
CA ALA A 131 -13.56 0.05 4.48
C ALA A 131 -13.56 1.54 4.09
N LYS A 132 -12.70 2.38 4.71
CA LYS A 132 -12.53 3.79 4.31
C LYS A 132 -12.01 3.97 2.87
N LYS A 133 -11.41 2.94 2.26
CA LYS A 133 -10.99 2.95 0.86
C LYS A 133 -12.10 2.56 -0.12
N LEU A 134 -13.21 2.00 0.38
CA LEU A 134 -14.37 1.66 -0.43
C LEU A 134 -15.22 2.92 -0.67
N GLN A 135 -14.66 3.92 -1.32
CA GLN A 135 -15.35 5.16 -1.68
C GLN A 135 -16.28 4.95 -2.90
N SER A 136 -17.02 5.98 -3.27
CA SER A 136 -17.91 5.94 -4.44
C SER A 136 -17.19 5.57 -5.72
N GLU A 137 -15.97 6.09 -5.90
CA GLU A 137 -15.12 5.81 -7.06
C GLU A 137 -14.70 4.35 -7.12
N THR A 138 -14.38 3.74 -5.96
CA THR A 138 -14.06 2.31 -5.89
C THR A 138 -15.26 1.46 -6.31
N ILE A 139 -16.45 1.78 -5.82
CA ILE A 139 -17.67 1.03 -6.15
C ILE A 139 -18.02 1.22 -7.63
N ALA A 140 -17.94 2.45 -8.16
CA ALA A 140 -18.14 2.74 -9.57
C ALA A 140 -17.16 1.98 -10.48
N LEU A 141 -15.93 1.72 -10.00
CA LEU A 141 -14.93 0.94 -10.72
C LEU A 141 -15.21 -0.56 -10.65
N TRP A 142 -15.68 -1.09 -9.50
CA TRP A 142 -15.83 -2.53 -9.30
C TRP A 142 -17.18 -3.07 -9.76
N ALA A 143 -18.27 -2.28 -9.69
CA ALA A 143 -19.60 -2.72 -10.11
C ALA A 143 -19.63 -3.21 -11.58
N PRO A 144 -19.01 -2.54 -12.56
CA PRO A 144 -18.91 -3.06 -13.92
C PRO A 144 -18.23 -4.42 -14.04
N VAL A 145 -17.22 -4.73 -13.18
CA VAL A 145 -16.58 -6.05 -13.13
C VAL A 145 -17.57 -7.12 -12.71
N LEU A 146 -18.34 -6.85 -11.63
CA LEU A 146 -19.35 -7.76 -11.11
C LEU A 146 -20.54 -7.94 -12.08
N HIS A 147 -20.91 -6.91 -12.83
CA HIS A 147 -21.89 -7.00 -13.91
C HIS A 147 -21.38 -7.81 -15.09
N ALA A 148 -20.08 -7.66 -15.43
CA ALA A 148 -19.47 -8.44 -16.52
C ALA A 148 -19.36 -9.93 -16.19
N VAL A 149 -19.36 -10.32 -14.91
CA VAL A 149 -19.30 -11.72 -14.44
C VAL A 149 -20.46 -11.96 -13.46
N PRO A 150 -21.70 -12.18 -13.95
CA PRO A 150 -22.92 -12.23 -13.12
C PRO A 150 -22.90 -13.30 -12.02
N GLU A 151 -22.23 -14.42 -12.25
CA GLU A 151 -22.08 -15.52 -11.29
C GLU A 151 -21.01 -15.24 -10.22
N SER A 152 -20.25 -14.16 -10.34
CA SER A 152 -19.16 -13.87 -9.41
C SER A 152 -19.64 -13.34 -8.06
N ARG A 153 -18.78 -13.50 -7.06
CA ARG A 153 -18.92 -12.96 -5.72
C ARG A 153 -17.81 -11.93 -5.45
N LEU A 154 -18.04 -11.08 -4.47
CA LEU A 154 -17.03 -10.12 -3.97
C LEU A 154 -16.79 -10.39 -2.48
N ALA A 155 -15.58 -10.82 -2.14
CA ALA A 155 -15.11 -11.01 -0.77
C ALA A 155 -14.44 -9.73 -0.26
N ILE A 156 -15.01 -9.10 0.75
CA ILE A 156 -14.48 -7.90 1.39
C ILE A 156 -14.01 -8.26 2.80
N LYS A 157 -12.76 -7.92 3.13
CA LYS A 157 -12.23 -8.04 4.47
C LYS A 157 -11.71 -6.70 4.94
N ALA A 158 -12.39 -6.11 5.92
CA ALA A 158 -11.99 -4.89 6.58
C ALA A 158 -12.32 -4.98 8.07
N ARG A 159 -11.43 -4.50 8.94
CA ARG A 159 -11.67 -4.55 10.39
C ARG A 159 -12.96 -3.84 10.76
N SER A 160 -13.17 -2.64 10.24
CA SER A 160 -14.36 -1.83 10.51
C SER A 160 -15.66 -2.42 9.95
N ALA A 161 -15.60 -3.35 8.98
CA ALA A 161 -16.80 -4.01 8.45
C ALA A 161 -17.40 -5.06 9.41
N ALA A 162 -16.75 -5.33 10.56
CA ALA A 162 -17.35 -6.04 11.69
C ALA A 162 -18.48 -5.24 12.34
N GLU A 163 -18.44 -3.91 12.27
CA GLU A 163 -19.49 -3.03 12.78
C GLU A 163 -20.74 -3.11 11.90
N PRO A 164 -21.94 -3.38 12.48
CA PRO A 164 -23.17 -3.57 11.71
C PRO A 164 -23.51 -2.38 10.80
N ALA A 165 -23.30 -1.15 11.27
CA ALA A 165 -23.56 0.06 10.49
C ALA A 165 -22.63 0.20 9.28
N VAL A 166 -21.34 -0.12 9.43
CA VAL A 166 -20.36 -0.10 8.32
C VAL A 166 -20.70 -1.17 7.30
N ARG A 167 -21.03 -2.40 7.77
CA ARG A 167 -21.47 -3.50 6.92
C ARG A 167 -22.72 -3.11 6.12
N ALA A 168 -23.74 -2.57 6.78
CA ALA A 168 -24.97 -2.14 6.13
C ALA A 168 -24.71 -1.05 5.08
N SER A 169 -23.84 -0.09 5.39
CA SER A 169 -23.43 0.96 4.45
C SER A 169 -22.73 0.39 3.21
N ILE A 170 -21.82 -0.57 3.37
CA ILE A 170 -21.14 -1.23 2.24
C ILE A 170 -22.20 -1.91 1.34
N LEU A 171 -23.07 -2.74 1.92
CA LEU A 171 -24.09 -3.48 1.17
C LEU A 171 -25.05 -2.53 0.45
N ALA A 172 -25.53 -1.47 1.12
CA ALA A 172 -26.42 -0.47 0.53
C ALA A 172 -25.79 0.24 -0.68
N ARG A 173 -24.51 0.58 -0.60
CA ARG A 173 -23.80 1.27 -1.68
C ARG A 173 -23.58 0.37 -2.90
N PHE A 174 -23.28 -0.91 -2.71
CA PHE A 174 -23.23 -1.87 -3.82
C PHE A 174 -24.64 -2.15 -4.37
N GLY A 175 -25.69 -2.21 -3.51
CA GLY A 175 -27.08 -2.31 -3.92
C GLY A 175 -27.50 -1.14 -4.82
N ALA A 176 -27.11 0.10 -4.46
CA ALA A 176 -27.35 1.27 -5.29
C ALA A 176 -26.61 1.20 -6.66
N ALA A 177 -25.54 0.44 -6.75
CA ALA A 177 -24.85 0.15 -8.01
C ALA A 177 -25.40 -1.10 -8.74
N GLY A 178 -26.54 -1.64 -8.31
CA GLY A 178 -27.21 -2.79 -8.93
C GLY A 178 -26.59 -4.15 -8.60
N ILE A 179 -25.78 -4.25 -7.55
CA ILE A 179 -25.18 -5.50 -7.11
C ILE A 179 -25.98 -6.09 -5.94
N ASP A 180 -26.49 -7.31 -6.12
CA ASP A 180 -27.23 -8.03 -5.08
C ASP A 180 -26.35 -8.26 -3.83
N ALA A 181 -26.89 -7.98 -2.65
CA ALA A 181 -26.19 -8.14 -1.38
C ALA A 181 -25.75 -9.61 -1.13
N GLY A 182 -26.49 -10.58 -1.65
CA GLY A 182 -26.16 -12.00 -1.59
C GLY A 182 -24.86 -12.37 -2.34
N ARG A 183 -24.37 -11.49 -3.21
CA ARG A 183 -23.08 -11.65 -3.91
C ARG A 183 -21.88 -11.07 -3.16
N ILE A 184 -22.10 -10.43 -2.00
CA ILE A 184 -21.03 -9.76 -1.24
C ILE A 184 -20.78 -10.52 0.07
N ASP A 185 -19.58 -11.06 0.21
CA ASP A 185 -19.13 -11.77 1.41
C ASP A 185 -18.27 -10.84 2.26
N ILE A 186 -18.77 -10.45 3.43
CA ILE A 186 -17.95 -9.75 4.42
C ILE A 186 -17.23 -10.80 5.27
N LEU A 187 -15.92 -10.91 5.07
CA LEU A 187 -15.10 -11.91 5.74
C LEU A 187 -14.79 -11.50 7.19
N PRO A 188 -14.75 -12.46 8.12
CA PRO A 188 -14.39 -12.19 9.51
C PRO A 188 -12.92 -11.75 9.61
N PHE A 189 -12.64 -10.93 10.62
CA PHE A 189 -11.26 -10.58 10.96
C PHE A 189 -10.52 -11.81 11.52
N ALA A 190 -9.28 -12.03 11.08
CA ALA A 190 -8.44 -13.10 11.60
C ALA A 190 -7.69 -12.66 12.85
N ALA A 191 -7.47 -13.57 13.78
CA ALA A 191 -6.80 -13.28 15.04
C ALA A 191 -5.29 -13.00 14.88
N ASP A 192 -4.67 -13.60 13.85
CA ASP A 192 -3.24 -13.50 13.57
C ASP A 192 -2.94 -13.30 12.08
N THR A 193 -1.69 -13.02 11.77
CA THR A 193 -1.21 -12.78 10.40
C THR A 193 -1.36 -14.02 9.52
N ARG A 194 -1.07 -15.21 10.05
CA ARG A 194 -1.18 -16.47 9.30
C ARG A 194 -2.64 -16.74 8.87
N GLY A 195 -3.59 -16.60 9.80
CA GLY A 195 -5.02 -16.71 9.52
C GLY A 195 -5.51 -15.61 8.57
N HIS A 196 -4.95 -14.38 8.69
CA HIS A 196 -5.22 -13.32 7.73
C HIS A 196 -4.82 -13.71 6.32
N LEU A 197 -3.60 -14.16 6.12
CA LEU A 197 -3.07 -14.55 4.82
C LEU A 197 -3.79 -15.78 4.25
N ALA A 198 -4.15 -16.77 5.07
CA ALA A 198 -4.88 -17.96 4.64
C ALA A 198 -6.24 -17.63 3.99
N GLN A 199 -6.86 -16.51 4.34
CA GLN A 199 -8.14 -16.12 3.73
C GLN A 199 -8.04 -15.73 2.25
N TYR A 200 -6.84 -15.41 1.73
CA TYR A 200 -6.63 -15.19 0.30
C TYR A 200 -6.91 -16.44 -0.57
N ALA A 201 -6.92 -17.64 0.03
CA ALA A 201 -7.35 -18.88 -0.64
C ALA A 201 -8.81 -18.82 -1.12
N ARG A 202 -9.63 -17.89 -0.63
CA ARG A 202 -11.04 -17.69 -1.02
C ARG A 202 -11.20 -16.77 -2.23
N VAL A 203 -10.12 -16.14 -2.71
CA VAL A 203 -10.16 -15.10 -3.74
C VAL A 203 -9.46 -15.58 -5.01
N HIS A 204 -10.08 -15.39 -6.16
CA HIS A 204 -9.48 -15.68 -7.46
C HIS A 204 -8.63 -14.52 -7.97
N VAL A 205 -9.17 -13.31 -7.90
CA VAL A 205 -8.54 -12.06 -8.37
C VAL A 205 -8.85 -10.95 -7.36
N ALA A 206 -7.84 -10.22 -6.94
CA ALA A 206 -8.03 -9.05 -6.08
C ALA A 206 -8.29 -7.79 -6.92
N LEU A 207 -9.20 -6.94 -6.43
CA LEU A 207 -9.51 -5.64 -7.01
C LEU A 207 -8.92 -4.54 -6.11
N ASP A 208 -8.03 -3.74 -6.69
CA ASP A 208 -7.42 -2.63 -5.97
C ASP A 208 -8.38 -1.44 -5.89
N PRO A 209 -8.58 -0.81 -4.72
CA PRO A 209 -9.43 0.36 -4.60
C PRO A 209 -8.82 1.61 -5.20
N THR A 210 -9.67 2.56 -5.58
CA THR A 210 -9.29 3.87 -6.11
C THR A 210 -10.10 4.97 -5.40
N PRO A 211 -9.58 6.19 -5.20
CA PRO A 211 -8.24 6.70 -5.55
C PRO A 211 -7.15 6.40 -4.52
N TYR A 212 -7.40 5.50 -3.56
CA TYR A 212 -6.45 5.11 -2.53
C TYR A 212 -6.17 3.61 -2.63
N ASN A 213 -5.10 3.26 -3.35
CA ASN A 213 -4.69 1.88 -3.59
C ASN A 213 -4.29 1.10 -2.32
N GLY A 214 -4.27 -0.21 -2.44
CA GLY A 214 -3.59 -1.10 -1.51
C GLY A 214 -2.08 -0.88 -1.56
N THR A 215 -1.43 -1.11 -0.43
CA THR A 215 0.04 -1.16 -0.33
C THR A 215 0.43 -2.53 0.20
N THR A 216 0.42 -2.72 1.51
CA THR A 216 0.69 -4.03 2.14
C THR A 216 -0.29 -5.10 1.63
N THR A 217 -1.58 -4.79 1.52
CA THR A 217 -2.60 -5.73 1.03
C THR A 217 -2.38 -6.17 -0.42
N THR A 218 -1.79 -5.33 -1.27
CA THR A 218 -1.40 -5.71 -2.63
C THR A 218 -0.23 -6.68 -2.61
N CYS A 219 0.80 -6.38 -1.80
CA CYS A 219 1.94 -7.29 -1.63
C CYS A 219 1.52 -8.64 -1.02
N GLU A 220 0.64 -8.63 -0.01
CA GLU A 220 0.09 -9.83 0.62
C GLU A 220 -0.70 -10.68 -0.38
N ALA A 221 -1.57 -10.06 -1.18
CA ALA A 221 -2.33 -10.76 -2.22
C ALA A 221 -1.39 -11.46 -3.21
N LEU A 222 -0.39 -10.75 -3.74
CA LEU A 222 0.62 -11.31 -4.65
C LEU A 222 1.43 -12.42 -3.99
N TRP A 223 1.83 -12.25 -2.71
CA TRP A 223 2.54 -13.28 -1.95
C TRP A 223 1.70 -14.54 -1.74
N MET A 224 0.39 -14.37 -1.58
CA MET A 224 -0.57 -15.46 -1.48
C MET A 224 -1.07 -15.99 -2.83
N GLY A 225 -0.37 -15.64 -3.92
CA GLY A 225 -0.69 -16.12 -5.25
C GLY A 225 -1.96 -15.53 -5.85
N VAL A 226 -2.46 -14.41 -5.35
CA VAL A 226 -3.66 -13.74 -5.86
C VAL A 226 -3.27 -12.55 -6.74
N PRO A 227 -3.56 -12.59 -8.06
CA PRO A 227 -3.30 -11.44 -8.93
C PRO A 227 -4.16 -10.26 -8.52
N VAL A 228 -3.57 -9.07 -8.53
CA VAL A 228 -4.24 -7.81 -8.21
C VAL A 228 -4.40 -6.99 -9.48
N VAL A 229 -5.61 -6.56 -9.79
CA VAL A 229 -5.86 -5.60 -10.87
C VAL A 229 -5.94 -4.22 -10.27
N THR A 230 -5.15 -3.28 -10.78
CA THR A 230 -5.14 -1.87 -10.33
C THR A 230 -5.46 -0.91 -11.47
N LEU A 231 -6.09 0.21 -11.14
CA LEU A 231 -6.28 1.33 -12.07
C LEU A 231 -5.14 2.33 -11.87
N GLU A 232 -4.43 2.68 -12.96
CA GLU A 232 -3.42 3.73 -12.92
C GLU A 232 -4.09 5.11 -12.76
N GLY A 233 -3.86 5.74 -11.61
CA GLY A 233 -4.44 7.04 -11.29
C GLY A 233 -3.50 8.23 -11.56
N ASP A 234 -3.88 9.40 -11.06
CA ASP A 234 -3.25 10.70 -11.34
C ASP A 234 -2.40 11.24 -10.18
N ARG A 235 -2.35 10.54 -9.04
CA ARG A 235 -1.65 10.97 -7.81
C ARG A 235 -1.01 9.80 -7.11
N HIS A 236 -0.06 10.06 -6.23
CA HIS A 236 0.69 9.02 -5.50
C HIS A 236 -0.23 7.91 -4.96
N ALA A 237 -1.23 8.25 -4.17
CA ALA A 237 -2.11 7.27 -3.54
C ALA A 237 -2.85 6.35 -4.54
N ALA A 238 -3.11 6.84 -5.75
CA ALA A 238 -3.78 6.11 -6.82
C ALA A 238 -2.80 5.46 -7.81
N ARG A 239 -1.49 5.52 -7.55
CA ARG A 239 -0.42 4.94 -8.38
C ARG A 239 0.43 3.92 -7.62
N VAL A 240 0.18 3.73 -6.32
CA VAL A 240 0.91 2.76 -5.50
C VAL A 240 0.77 1.35 -6.08
N GLY A 241 -0.44 0.90 -6.39
CA GLY A 241 -0.67 -0.40 -7.04
C GLY A 241 0.08 -0.55 -8.36
N THR A 242 0.08 0.51 -9.18
CA THR A 242 0.85 0.57 -10.44
C THR A 242 2.34 0.40 -10.21
N SER A 243 2.91 1.11 -9.23
CA SER A 243 4.33 1.00 -8.90
C SER A 243 4.69 -0.42 -8.46
N LEU A 244 3.91 -1.00 -7.54
CA LEU A 244 4.12 -2.36 -7.05
C LEU A 244 4.08 -3.40 -8.17
N LEU A 245 3.05 -3.35 -9.01
CA LEU A 245 2.87 -4.31 -10.10
C LEU A 245 3.96 -4.18 -11.16
N ARG A 246 4.33 -2.95 -11.57
CA ARG A 246 5.42 -2.74 -12.53
C ARG A 246 6.75 -3.21 -11.97
N THR A 247 7.04 -2.94 -10.70
CA THR A 247 8.27 -3.41 -10.04
C THR A 247 8.33 -4.92 -9.91
N ALA A 248 7.19 -5.58 -9.76
CA ALA A 248 7.09 -7.04 -9.75
C ALA A 248 7.06 -7.66 -11.16
N GLY A 249 7.13 -6.88 -12.25
CA GLY A 249 7.04 -7.39 -13.62
C GLY A 249 5.63 -7.81 -14.05
N LEU A 250 4.59 -7.31 -13.37
CA LEU A 250 3.17 -7.64 -13.57
C LEU A 250 2.39 -6.47 -14.21
N GLY A 251 3.04 -5.72 -15.09
CA GLY A 251 2.46 -4.53 -15.72
C GLY A 251 1.17 -4.79 -16.52
N GLU A 252 0.93 -6.03 -16.96
CA GLU A 252 -0.30 -6.44 -17.65
C GLU A 252 -1.55 -6.43 -16.75
N LEU A 253 -1.37 -6.33 -15.44
CA LEU A 253 -2.46 -6.19 -14.45
C LEU A 253 -2.77 -4.71 -14.13
N VAL A 254 -2.05 -3.77 -14.72
CA VAL A 254 -2.29 -2.34 -14.59
C VAL A 254 -3.23 -1.88 -15.70
N ALA A 255 -4.38 -1.38 -15.30
CA ALA A 255 -5.38 -0.83 -16.22
C ALA A 255 -5.17 0.67 -16.41
N PRO A 256 -5.09 1.17 -17.65
CA PRO A 256 -5.01 2.61 -17.94
C PRO A 256 -6.35 3.34 -17.75
N ASP A 257 -7.47 2.62 -17.79
CA ASP A 257 -8.82 3.15 -17.64
C ASP A 257 -9.78 2.11 -17.04
N ALA A 258 -10.98 2.54 -16.67
CA ALA A 258 -12.00 1.69 -16.04
C ALA A 258 -12.50 0.55 -16.96
N ALA A 259 -12.54 0.76 -18.27
CA ALA A 259 -12.94 -0.27 -19.21
C ALA A 259 -11.87 -1.37 -19.31
N ALA A 260 -10.59 -1.00 -19.31
CA ALA A 260 -9.48 -1.94 -19.25
C ALA A 260 -9.45 -2.68 -17.91
N PHE A 261 -9.74 -2.00 -16.79
CA PHE A 261 -9.83 -2.63 -15.48
C PHE A 261 -10.87 -3.76 -15.48
N THR A 262 -12.08 -3.46 -15.96
CA THR A 262 -13.15 -4.46 -16.10
C THR A 262 -12.72 -5.62 -16.99
N ARG A 263 -12.14 -5.33 -18.16
CA ARG A 263 -11.73 -6.34 -19.13
C ARG A 263 -10.62 -7.26 -18.58
N ILE A 264 -9.62 -6.70 -17.89
CA ILE A 264 -8.53 -7.47 -17.28
C ILE A 264 -9.09 -8.37 -16.17
N ALA A 265 -9.86 -7.81 -15.23
CA ALA A 265 -10.39 -8.55 -14.09
C ALA A 265 -11.35 -9.68 -14.55
N ALA A 266 -12.31 -9.40 -15.42
CA ALA A 266 -13.22 -10.39 -15.96
C ALA A 266 -12.51 -11.43 -16.84
N GLY A 267 -11.52 -11.01 -17.62
CA GLY A 267 -10.71 -11.90 -18.46
C GLY A 267 -9.94 -12.94 -17.66
N LEU A 268 -9.36 -12.53 -16.51
CA LEU A 268 -8.62 -13.43 -15.62
C LEU A 268 -9.49 -14.56 -15.06
N VAL A 269 -10.71 -14.27 -14.60
CA VAL A 269 -11.58 -15.30 -14.02
C VAL A 269 -12.21 -16.20 -15.08
N ARG A 270 -12.33 -15.74 -16.32
CA ARG A 270 -12.84 -16.53 -17.45
C ARG A 270 -11.78 -17.45 -18.05
N ASP A 271 -10.51 -17.06 -18.02
CA ASP A 271 -9.38 -17.88 -18.49
C ASP A 271 -8.74 -18.61 -17.29
N ARG A 272 -9.39 -19.71 -16.89
CA ARG A 272 -8.97 -20.51 -15.74
C ARG A 272 -7.53 -21.01 -15.86
N GLU A 273 -7.12 -21.46 -17.03
CA GLU A 273 -5.76 -21.96 -17.22
C GLU A 273 -4.71 -20.88 -17.02
N ARG A 274 -4.94 -19.69 -17.58
CA ARG A 274 -4.08 -18.54 -17.37
C ARG A 274 -4.03 -18.15 -15.89
N LEU A 275 -5.19 -18.12 -15.23
CA LEU A 275 -5.28 -17.79 -13.80
C LEU A 275 -4.49 -18.77 -12.94
N VAL A 276 -4.63 -20.09 -13.19
CA VAL A 276 -3.89 -21.14 -12.48
C VAL A 276 -2.37 -20.97 -12.68
N ARG A 277 -1.92 -20.82 -13.94
CA ARG A 277 -0.50 -20.59 -14.24
C ARG A 277 0.03 -19.34 -13.54
N MET A 278 -0.71 -18.24 -13.58
CA MET A 278 -0.32 -17.00 -12.93
C MET A 278 -0.23 -17.19 -11.40
N ARG A 279 -1.25 -17.74 -10.78
CA ARG A 279 -1.31 -17.92 -9.33
C ARG A 279 -0.20 -18.81 -8.79
N SER A 280 0.14 -19.88 -9.50
CA SER A 280 1.24 -20.80 -9.10
C SER A 280 2.62 -20.13 -9.15
N GLY A 281 2.81 -19.13 -10.02
CA GLY A 281 4.07 -18.42 -10.19
C GLY A 281 4.24 -17.14 -9.35
N LEU A 282 3.14 -16.51 -8.91
CA LEU A 282 3.17 -15.15 -8.34
C LEU A 282 4.10 -14.99 -7.13
N ARG A 283 4.09 -15.93 -6.17
CA ARG A 283 4.99 -15.86 -5.01
C ARG A 283 6.45 -15.88 -5.44
N GLY A 284 6.81 -16.76 -6.38
CA GLY A 284 8.17 -16.82 -6.92
C GLY A 284 8.55 -15.55 -7.68
N THR A 285 7.64 -15.02 -8.48
CA THR A 285 7.82 -13.75 -9.21
C THR A 285 8.07 -12.60 -8.24
N LEU A 286 7.25 -12.49 -7.18
CA LEU A 286 7.43 -11.45 -6.16
C LEU A 286 8.74 -11.63 -5.38
N ALA A 287 9.06 -12.85 -4.98
CA ALA A 287 10.29 -13.18 -4.26
C ALA A 287 11.58 -12.87 -5.06
N ALA A 288 11.52 -12.98 -6.38
CA ALA A 288 12.63 -12.65 -7.28
C ALA A 288 12.66 -11.16 -7.69
N SER A 289 11.66 -10.38 -7.31
CA SER A 289 11.52 -8.98 -7.71
C SER A 289 12.29 -8.03 -6.78
N PRO A 290 12.60 -6.81 -7.25
CA PRO A 290 13.18 -5.75 -6.40
C PRO A 290 12.32 -5.37 -5.19
N LEU A 291 11.01 -5.73 -5.16
CA LEU A 291 10.12 -5.46 -4.03
C LEU A 291 10.50 -6.20 -2.75
N THR A 292 11.20 -7.32 -2.86
CA THR A 292 11.61 -8.13 -1.69
C THR A 292 13.12 -8.12 -1.46
N ASP A 293 13.88 -7.38 -2.27
CA ASP A 293 15.33 -7.20 -2.08
C ASP A 293 15.62 -6.12 -1.04
N ALA A 294 15.42 -6.47 0.24
CA ALA A 294 15.65 -5.56 1.35
C ALA A 294 17.09 -5.02 1.43
N PRO A 295 18.16 -5.82 1.20
CA PRO A 295 19.52 -5.29 1.17
C PRO A 295 19.74 -4.22 0.10
N ALA A 296 19.24 -4.41 -1.12
CA ALA A 296 19.38 -3.41 -2.19
C ALA A 296 18.55 -2.17 -1.90
N TYR A 297 17.32 -2.33 -1.38
CA TYR A 297 16.50 -1.20 -0.96
C TYR A 297 17.18 -0.39 0.15
N GLY A 298 17.71 -1.05 1.18
CA GLY A 298 18.42 -0.40 2.28
C GLY A 298 19.61 0.43 1.81
N ARG A 299 20.42 -0.08 0.88
CA ARG A 299 21.51 0.68 0.28
C ARG A 299 21.01 1.94 -0.44
N ARG A 300 20.02 1.80 -1.33
CA ARG A 300 19.44 2.95 -2.07
C ARG A 300 18.86 4.01 -1.13
N PHE A 301 18.13 3.58 -0.12
CA PHE A 301 17.54 4.49 0.87
C PHE A 301 18.62 5.24 1.67
N HIS A 302 19.65 4.53 2.13
CA HIS A 302 20.78 5.13 2.84
C HIS A 302 21.55 6.12 1.96
N ASP A 303 21.84 5.76 0.69
CA ASP A 303 22.54 6.64 -0.23
C ASP A 303 21.74 7.91 -0.52
N ALA A 304 20.44 7.79 -0.64
CA ALA A 304 19.53 8.92 -0.82
C ALA A 304 19.48 9.84 0.41
N LEU A 305 19.42 9.30 1.63
CA LEU A 305 19.55 10.09 2.86
C LEU A 305 20.88 10.84 2.93
N ARG A 306 21.97 10.16 2.56
CA ARG A 306 23.31 10.77 2.51
C ARG A 306 23.40 11.88 1.46
N ALA A 307 22.73 11.75 0.34
CA ALA A 307 22.63 12.81 -0.67
C ALA A 307 21.87 14.03 -0.15
N CYS A 308 20.75 13.83 0.51
CA CYS A 308 19.98 14.89 1.17
C CYS A 308 20.84 15.66 2.19
N TRP A 309 21.61 14.94 3.01
CA TRP A 309 22.52 15.53 3.99
C TRP A 309 23.62 16.37 3.33
N ARG A 310 24.28 15.84 2.29
CA ARG A 310 25.34 16.57 1.57
C ARG A 310 24.81 17.85 0.92
N GLU A 311 23.61 17.80 0.38
CA GLU A 311 22.98 18.97 -0.22
C GLU A 311 22.67 20.04 0.84
N TRP A 312 22.15 19.63 2.00
CA TRP A 312 21.93 20.55 3.12
C TRP A 312 23.25 21.21 3.56
N CYS A 313 24.32 20.43 3.74
CA CYS A 313 25.65 20.95 4.09
C CYS A 313 26.17 21.98 3.06
N ALA A 314 25.97 21.74 1.78
CA ALA A 314 26.40 22.65 0.73
C ALA A 314 25.65 23.99 0.79
N ARG A 315 24.35 23.96 1.04
CA ARG A 315 23.51 25.15 1.19
C ARG A 315 23.80 25.95 2.45
N SER A 316 24.13 25.28 3.54
CA SER A 316 24.42 25.95 4.85
C SER A 316 25.78 26.62 4.89
N ARG A 317 26.64 26.40 3.88
CA ARG A 317 27.95 27.04 3.74
C ARG A 317 27.96 28.19 2.73
N ALA A 318 26.89 28.31 1.94
CA ALA A 318 26.70 29.37 0.97
C ALA A 318 25.92 30.57 1.56
#